data_f17eced5fb6d2eeed34d876373069ec8
#
_entry.id   f17eced5fb6d2eeed34d876373069ec8
#
_cell.length_a   1.000
_cell.length_b   1.000
_cell.length_c   1.000
_cell.angle_alpha   90.00
_cell.angle_beta   90.00
_cell.angle_gamma   90.00
#
_symmetry.space_group_name_H-M   'P 1'
#
loop_
_entity.id
_entity.type
_entity.pdbx_description
1 polymer ?
#
loop_
_entity_poly.entity_id
_entity_poly.type
_entity_poly.pdbx_seq_one_letter_code
_entity_poly.pdbx_strand_id
1 'polypeptide(L)'
;MNEIIKSLYDRKSVRVFEDRPIPADMKKTILETAAQAPSAGCQQLYTIIDVTDQAIKDALADFCDHQPFIAKADMVEVFCADCKKWYDAYIEAGCSPRHPGVGDLMLAVTDATIAAQNTVVAAEGLGIGSCYIGDIMENQKDVAK
;
A
#
# COMPACT_ATOMS: atom_id res chain seq x y z
N MET A 1 -28.76 -7.05 -0.91
CA MET A 1 -27.45 -6.39 -1.09
C MET A 1 -26.51 -7.46 -1.60
N ASN A 2 -25.73 -7.19 -2.63
CA ASN A 2 -24.75 -8.18 -3.10
C ASN A 2 -23.54 -8.25 -2.15
N GLU A 3 -22.72 -9.31 -2.26
CA GLU A 3 -21.60 -9.55 -1.34
C GLU A 3 -20.55 -8.43 -1.36
N ILE A 4 -20.28 -7.82 -2.53
CA ILE A 4 -19.31 -6.70 -2.65
C ILE A 4 -19.79 -5.50 -1.84
N ILE A 5 -21.05 -5.10 -2.00
CA ILE A 5 -21.62 -3.96 -1.26
C ILE A 5 -21.65 -4.28 0.24
N LYS A 6 -21.99 -5.51 0.60
CA LYS A 6 -22.01 -5.95 1.99
C LYS A 6 -20.62 -5.84 2.63
N SER A 7 -19.56 -6.30 1.94
CA SER A 7 -18.18 -6.21 2.45
C SER A 7 -17.73 -4.77 2.71
N LEU A 8 -18.15 -3.82 1.87
CA LEU A 8 -17.85 -2.40 2.08
C LEU A 8 -18.49 -1.82 3.35
N TYR A 9 -19.69 -2.31 3.72
CA TYR A 9 -20.35 -1.91 4.97
C TYR A 9 -19.79 -2.62 6.20
N ASP A 10 -19.40 -3.89 6.06
CA ASP A 10 -18.93 -4.73 7.17
C ASP A 10 -17.45 -4.47 7.50
N ARG A 11 -16.66 -3.98 6.52
CA ARG A 11 -15.24 -3.69 6.67
C ARG A 11 -14.97 -2.72 7.82
N LYS A 12 -14.01 -3.08 8.65
CA LYS A 12 -13.53 -2.24 9.77
C LYS A 12 -12.01 -2.36 9.91
N SER A 13 -11.40 -1.41 10.61
CA SER A 13 -9.98 -1.51 10.98
C SER A 13 -9.78 -2.62 12.00
N VAL A 14 -9.01 -3.64 11.64
CA VAL A 14 -8.65 -4.78 12.50
C VAL A 14 -7.21 -4.59 12.98
N ARG A 15 -7.00 -4.66 14.30
CA ARG A 15 -5.70 -4.46 14.96
C ARG A 15 -5.30 -5.62 15.88
N VAL A 16 -6.07 -6.69 15.84
CA VAL A 16 -5.79 -7.94 16.55
C VAL A 16 -5.80 -9.06 15.53
N PHE A 17 -4.66 -9.70 15.35
CA PHE A 17 -4.46 -10.74 14.35
C PHE A 17 -4.30 -12.10 15.01
N GLU A 18 -4.66 -13.15 14.28
CA GLU A 18 -4.40 -14.52 14.67
C GLU A 18 -2.89 -14.82 14.50
N ASP A 19 -2.36 -15.68 15.35
CA ASP A 19 -1.00 -16.22 15.19
C ASP A 19 -1.00 -17.33 14.13
N ARG A 20 -1.28 -16.93 12.89
CA ARG A 20 -1.39 -17.82 11.73
C ARG A 20 -0.96 -17.07 10.48
N PRO A 21 -0.01 -17.63 9.70
CA PRO A 21 0.42 -16.99 8.47
C PRO A 21 -0.70 -16.98 7.43
N ILE A 22 -0.75 -15.93 6.64
CA ILE A 22 -1.59 -15.83 5.45
C ILE A 22 -0.98 -16.73 4.36
N PRO A 23 -1.76 -17.61 3.73
CA PRO A 23 -1.28 -18.46 2.62
C PRO A 23 -0.65 -17.62 1.49
N ALA A 24 0.45 -18.10 0.93
CA ALA A 24 1.21 -17.36 -0.08
C ALA A 24 0.40 -17.01 -1.35
N ASP A 25 -0.52 -17.89 -1.74
CA ASP A 25 -1.44 -17.65 -2.85
C ASP A 25 -2.44 -16.52 -2.56
N MET A 26 -2.90 -16.39 -1.30
CA MET A 26 -3.74 -15.27 -0.88
C MET A 26 -2.95 -13.96 -0.87
N LYS A 27 -1.72 -13.93 -0.33
CA LYS A 27 -0.85 -12.75 -0.38
C LYS A 27 -0.62 -12.30 -1.81
N LYS A 28 -0.30 -13.24 -2.70
CA LYS A 28 -0.14 -12.98 -4.13
C LYS A 28 -1.41 -12.39 -4.73
N THR A 29 -2.57 -12.97 -4.47
CA THR A 29 -3.86 -12.47 -4.97
C THR A 29 -4.10 -11.03 -4.51
N ILE A 30 -3.85 -10.71 -3.24
CA ILE A 30 -4.01 -9.37 -2.69
C ILE A 30 -3.11 -8.37 -3.44
N LEU A 31 -1.83 -8.70 -3.64
CA LEU A 31 -0.90 -7.82 -4.37
C LEU A 31 -1.26 -7.68 -5.85
N GLU A 32 -1.69 -8.75 -6.51
CA GLU A 32 -2.12 -8.69 -7.91
C GLU A 32 -3.36 -7.79 -8.10
N THR A 33 -4.26 -7.73 -7.12
CA THR A 33 -5.42 -6.83 -7.18
C THR A 33 -5.05 -5.36 -7.11
N ALA A 34 -3.93 -4.99 -6.49
CA ALA A 34 -3.40 -3.62 -6.53
C ALA A 34 -3.12 -3.19 -7.97
N ALA A 35 -2.49 -4.07 -8.76
CA ALA A 35 -2.17 -3.80 -10.17
C ALA A 35 -3.41 -3.72 -11.08
N GLN A 36 -4.56 -4.22 -10.64
CA GLN A 36 -5.84 -4.09 -11.35
C GLN A 36 -6.57 -2.78 -11.04
N ALA A 37 -6.05 -1.97 -10.13
CA ALA A 37 -6.63 -0.67 -9.81
C ALA A 37 -6.53 0.29 -11.02
N PRO A 38 -7.54 1.12 -11.28
CA PRO A 38 -7.42 2.16 -12.29
C PRO A 38 -6.33 3.15 -11.88
N SER A 39 -5.56 3.64 -12.85
CA SER A 39 -4.51 4.63 -12.63
C SER A 39 -4.49 5.69 -13.71
N ALA A 40 -3.94 6.86 -13.41
CA ALA A 40 -3.83 7.97 -14.34
C ALA A 40 -3.03 7.58 -15.58
N GLY A 41 -3.68 7.58 -16.76
CA GLY A 41 -3.04 7.18 -18.02
C GLY A 41 -2.47 5.75 -18.02
N CYS A 42 -2.96 4.85 -17.17
CA CYS A 42 -2.43 3.49 -16.97
C CYS A 42 -0.95 3.47 -16.54
N GLN A 43 -0.46 4.54 -15.90
CA GLN A 43 0.95 4.70 -15.54
C GLN A 43 1.32 4.00 -14.22
N GLN A 44 0.34 3.70 -13.38
CA GLN A 44 0.58 3.08 -12.06
C GLN A 44 1.67 3.84 -11.28
N LEU A 45 1.40 5.11 -10.98
CA LEU A 45 2.34 6.05 -10.35
C LEU A 45 2.57 5.72 -8.86
N TYR A 46 2.81 4.45 -8.56
CA TYR A 46 3.07 3.97 -7.21
C TYR A 46 4.10 2.84 -7.21
N THR A 47 4.72 2.65 -6.07
CA THR A 47 5.55 1.48 -5.76
C THR A 47 5.00 0.85 -4.49
N ILE A 48 4.90 -0.48 -4.44
CA ILE A 48 4.46 -1.23 -3.27
C ILE A 48 5.70 -1.92 -2.68
N ILE A 49 5.93 -1.73 -1.38
CA ILE A 49 7.00 -2.40 -0.65
C ILE A 49 6.36 -3.42 0.27
N ASP A 50 6.57 -4.71 -0.01
CA ASP A 50 6.22 -5.81 0.91
C ASP A 50 7.30 -5.91 1.99
N VAL A 51 6.96 -5.51 3.21
CA VAL A 51 7.88 -5.50 4.35
C VAL A 51 7.90 -6.89 5.00
N THR A 52 8.90 -7.69 4.65
CA THR A 52 9.05 -9.06 5.16
C THR A 52 10.04 -9.17 6.33
N ASP A 53 10.95 -8.22 6.48
CA ASP A 53 11.94 -8.20 7.56
C ASP A 53 11.30 -7.78 8.90
N GLN A 54 11.47 -8.62 9.92
CA GLN A 54 10.87 -8.38 11.23
C GLN A 54 11.44 -7.14 11.92
N ALA A 55 12.74 -6.87 11.77
CA ALA A 55 13.35 -5.68 12.40
C ALA A 55 12.79 -4.38 11.78
N ILE A 56 12.48 -4.40 10.48
CA ILE A 56 11.81 -3.27 9.82
C ILE A 56 10.36 -3.14 10.30
N LYS A 57 9.62 -4.24 10.46
CA LYS A 57 8.26 -4.22 11.03
C LYS A 57 8.26 -3.67 12.46
N ASP A 58 9.24 -4.06 13.29
CA ASP A 58 9.40 -3.57 14.65
C ASP A 58 9.68 -2.06 14.67
N ALA A 59 10.57 -1.59 13.80
CA ALA A 59 10.87 -0.17 13.64
C ALA A 59 9.65 0.63 13.17
N LEU A 60 8.89 0.12 12.19
CA LEU A 60 7.65 0.75 11.73
C LEU A 60 6.62 0.83 12.87
N ALA A 61 6.49 -0.22 13.68
CA ALA A 61 5.58 -0.21 14.83
C ALA A 61 5.95 0.88 15.84
N ASP A 62 7.25 1.12 16.06
CA ASP A 62 7.75 2.14 16.96
C ASP A 62 7.57 3.56 16.38
N PHE A 63 7.96 3.77 15.11
CA PHE A 63 7.83 5.07 14.43
C PHE A 63 6.38 5.47 14.14
N CYS A 64 5.47 4.50 14.01
CA CYS A 64 4.05 4.74 13.81
C CYS A 64 3.29 4.74 15.15
N ASP A 65 3.68 5.63 16.06
CA ASP A 65 3.02 5.91 17.35
C ASP A 65 2.96 4.69 18.30
N HIS A 66 4.06 3.90 18.32
CA HIS A 66 4.20 2.72 19.19
C HIS A 66 3.04 1.73 19.05
N GLN A 67 2.67 1.38 17.83
CA GLN A 67 1.56 0.48 17.53
C GLN A 67 2.03 -0.98 17.31
N PRO A 68 2.09 -1.83 18.36
CA PRO A 68 2.74 -3.15 18.29
C PRO A 68 2.02 -4.14 17.36
N PHE A 69 0.78 -3.89 16.97
CA PHE A 69 0.07 -4.76 16.03
C PHE A 69 0.67 -4.70 14.63
N ILE A 70 1.39 -3.62 14.25
CA ILE A 70 2.09 -3.52 12.96
C ILE A 70 3.17 -4.60 12.89
N ALA A 71 3.99 -4.72 13.93
CA ALA A 71 5.04 -5.74 14.01
C ALA A 71 4.51 -7.19 14.01
N LYS A 72 3.27 -7.38 14.50
CA LYS A 72 2.59 -8.68 14.57
C LYS A 72 1.84 -9.06 13.29
N ALA A 73 1.63 -8.11 12.38
CA ALA A 73 0.94 -8.40 11.13
C ALA A 73 1.80 -9.32 10.26
N ASP A 74 1.18 -10.36 9.69
CA ASP A 74 1.88 -11.28 8.79
C ASP A 74 2.20 -10.62 7.43
N MET A 75 1.37 -9.68 6.99
CA MET A 75 1.55 -8.91 5.77
C MET A 75 1.54 -7.41 6.09
N VAL A 76 2.61 -6.70 5.75
CA VAL A 76 2.76 -5.25 5.91
C VAL A 76 3.20 -4.65 4.60
N GLU A 77 2.33 -3.80 4.02
CA GLU A 77 2.55 -3.20 2.71
C GLU A 77 2.68 -1.68 2.83
N VAL A 78 3.73 -1.11 2.26
CA VAL A 78 3.91 0.34 2.14
C VAL A 78 3.63 0.78 0.72
N PHE A 79 2.59 1.58 0.54
CA PHE A 79 2.22 2.16 -0.75
C PHE A 79 2.87 3.53 -0.90
N CYS A 80 3.86 3.61 -1.78
CA CYS A 80 4.61 4.84 -2.05
C CYS A 80 4.05 5.53 -3.30
N ALA A 81 3.74 6.82 -3.20
CA ALA A 81 3.50 7.65 -4.37
C ALA A 81 4.82 7.82 -5.14
N ASP A 82 4.85 7.37 -6.40
CA ASP A 82 6.06 7.34 -7.21
C ASP A 82 5.87 8.08 -8.54
N CYS A 83 6.03 9.38 -8.49
CA CYS A 83 6.02 10.22 -9.69
C CYS A 83 7.38 10.28 -10.42
N LYS A 84 8.41 9.61 -9.90
CA LYS A 84 9.75 9.61 -10.47
C LYS A 84 10.01 8.49 -11.47
N LYS A 85 9.39 7.32 -11.30
CA LYS A 85 9.67 6.14 -12.15
C LYS A 85 9.56 6.41 -13.66
N TRP A 86 8.54 7.11 -14.10
CA TRP A 86 8.37 7.44 -15.52
C TRP A 86 9.33 8.54 -15.97
N TYR A 87 9.64 9.50 -15.09
CA TYR A 87 10.65 10.51 -15.40
C TYR A 87 12.00 9.83 -15.70
N ASP A 88 12.43 8.92 -14.83
CA ASP A 88 13.68 8.18 -14.99
C ASP A 88 13.64 7.30 -16.27
N ALA A 89 12.56 6.57 -16.50
CA ALA A 89 12.38 5.75 -17.69
C ALA A 89 12.46 6.57 -19.00
N TYR A 90 11.87 7.76 -19.04
CA TYR A 90 11.98 8.65 -20.19
C TYR A 90 13.40 9.19 -20.39
N ILE A 91 14.10 9.53 -19.32
CA ILE A 91 15.53 9.94 -19.41
C ILE A 91 16.38 8.80 -19.97
N GLU A 92 16.20 7.57 -19.46
CA GLU A 92 16.92 6.40 -19.96
C GLU A 92 16.61 6.10 -21.44
N ALA A 93 15.39 6.38 -21.89
CA ALA A 93 14.98 6.28 -23.29
C ALA A 93 15.47 7.45 -24.18
N GLY A 94 16.30 8.37 -23.65
CA GLY A 94 16.85 9.51 -24.38
C GLY A 94 15.84 10.65 -24.61
N CYS A 95 14.72 10.67 -23.90
CA CYS A 95 13.75 11.76 -23.95
C CYS A 95 14.15 12.91 -23.02
N SER A 96 13.50 14.07 -23.20
CA SER A 96 13.65 15.23 -22.32
C SER A 96 12.30 15.57 -21.67
N PRO A 97 11.84 14.77 -20.68
CA PRO A 97 10.59 15.04 -20.00
C PRO A 97 10.70 16.29 -19.11
N ARG A 98 9.56 16.96 -18.89
CA ARG A 98 9.50 17.98 -17.84
C ARG A 98 9.70 17.34 -16.46
N HIS A 99 10.23 18.08 -15.51
CA HIS A 99 10.29 17.61 -14.13
C HIS A 99 8.90 17.40 -13.54
N PRO A 100 8.72 16.36 -12.71
CA PRO A 100 7.48 16.16 -11.95
C PRO A 100 7.18 17.40 -11.09
N GLY A 101 5.90 17.77 -11.03
CA GLY A 101 5.40 18.88 -10.23
C GLY A 101 4.33 18.43 -9.23
N VAL A 102 3.69 19.38 -8.57
CA VAL A 102 2.64 19.10 -7.57
C VAL A 102 1.49 18.29 -8.16
N GLY A 103 1.09 18.53 -9.40
CA GLY A 103 0.04 17.76 -10.07
C GLY A 103 0.41 16.28 -10.23
N ASP A 104 1.67 15.99 -10.58
CA ASP A 104 2.16 14.62 -10.70
C ASP A 104 2.19 13.91 -9.34
N LEU A 105 2.59 14.63 -8.28
CA LEU A 105 2.54 14.10 -6.92
C LEU A 105 1.10 13.77 -6.49
N MET A 106 0.15 14.66 -6.78
CA MET A 106 -1.26 14.41 -6.46
C MET A 106 -1.82 13.21 -7.21
N LEU A 107 -1.48 13.05 -8.49
CA LEU A 107 -1.84 11.85 -9.27
C LEU A 107 -1.21 10.59 -8.66
N ALA A 108 0.07 10.63 -8.31
CA ALA A 108 0.77 9.48 -7.72
C ALA A 108 0.17 9.09 -6.35
N VAL A 109 -0.16 10.06 -5.50
CA VAL A 109 -0.85 9.80 -4.22
C VAL A 109 -2.22 9.18 -4.46
N THR A 110 -2.97 9.68 -5.44
CA THR A 110 -4.28 9.13 -5.80
C THR A 110 -4.16 7.69 -6.30
N ASP A 111 -3.24 7.42 -7.23
CA ASP A 111 -3.00 6.07 -7.77
C ASP A 111 -2.60 5.10 -6.66
N ALA A 112 -1.67 5.49 -5.77
CA ALA A 112 -1.25 4.69 -4.63
C ALA A 112 -2.43 4.36 -3.70
N THR A 113 -3.28 5.34 -3.41
CA THR A 113 -4.45 5.18 -2.53
C THR A 113 -5.49 4.22 -3.15
N ILE A 114 -5.75 4.35 -4.46
CA ILE A 114 -6.70 3.48 -5.16
C ILE A 114 -6.17 2.04 -5.19
N ALA A 115 -4.88 1.86 -5.47
CA ALA A 115 -4.24 0.54 -5.45
C ALA A 115 -4.30 -0.09 -4.05
N ALA A 116 -4.01 0.68 -3.01
CA ALA A 116 -4.13 0.23 -1.61
C ALA A 116 -5.58 -0.16 -1.26
N GLN A 117 -6.58 0.61 -1.71
CA GLN A 117 -7.97 0.27 -1.46
C GLN A 117 -8.38 -1.03 -2.16
N ASN A 118 -7.85 -1.32 -3.35
CA ASN A 118 -8.10 -2.62 -4.01
C ASN A 118 -7.56 -3.78 -3.18
N THR A 119 -6.36 -3.66 -2.58
CA THR A 119 -5.83 -4.71 -1.69
C THR A 119 -6.69 -4.92 -0.44
N VAL A 120 -7.21 -3.83 0.12
CA VAL A 120 -8.12 -3.90 1.29
C VAL A 120 -9.41 -4.64 0.94
N VAL A 121 -10.01 -4.35 -0.23
CA VAL A 121 -11.24 -5.03 -0.67
C VAL A 121 -10.96 -6.51 -0.96
N ALA A 122 -9.81 -6.83 -1.58
CA ALA A 122 -9.41 -8.20 -1.83
C ALA A 122 -9.16 -8.98 -0.53
N ALA A 123 -8.45 -8.39 0.43
CA ALA A 123 -8.21 -8.99 1.74
C ALA A 123 -9.52 -9.29 2.45
N GLU A 124 -10.46 -8.34 2.50
CA GLU A 124 -11.80 -8.54 3.09
C GLU A 124 -12.55 -9.68 2.39
N GLY A 125 -12.50 -9.75 1.05
CA GLY A 125 -13.13 -10.82 0.27
C GLY A 125 -12.52 -12.20 0.54
N LEU A 126 -11.26 -12.26 1.02
CA LEU A 126 -10.57 -13.48 1.44
C LEU A 126 -10.71 -13.76 2.95
N GLY A 127 -11.49 -12.96 3.68
CA GLY A 127 -11.68 -13.09 5.12
C GLY A 127 -10.49 -12.58 5.95
N ILE A 128 -9.63 -11.75 5.38
CA ILE A 128 -8.45 -11.17 6.02
C ILE A 128 -8.74 -9.72 6.43
N GLY A 129 -8.75 -9.46 7.73
CA GLY A 129 -8.91 -8.11 8.27
C GLY A 129 -7.67 -7.26 8.08
N SER A 130 -7.86 -5.96 7.83
CA SER A 130 -6.77 -5.01 7.58
C SER A 130 -6.93 -3.70 8.35
N CYS A 131 -5.86 -2.91 8.42
CA CYS A 131 -5.87 -1.57 9.00
C CYS A 131 -4.92 -0.66 8.21
N TYR A 132 -5.38 0.52 7.82
CA TYR A 132 -4.51 1.60 7.34
C TYR A 132 -3.76 2.27 8.50
N ILE A 133 -2.51 2.62 8.25
CA ILE A 133 -1.65 3.33 9.21
C ILE A 133 -1.29 4.70 8.61
N GLY A 134 -1.83 5.76 9.21
CA GLY A 134 -1.58 7.14 8.77
C GLY A 134 -0.26 7.72 9.29
N ASP A 135 0.19 7.26 10.46
CA ASP A 135 1.38 7.75 11.15
C ASP A 135 2.67 7.65 10.32
N ILE A 136 2.71 6.74 9.34
CA ILE A 136 3.80 6.65 8.36
C ILE A 136 4.02 7.97 7.60
N MET A 137 2.96 8.73 7.34
CA MET A 137 3.04 10.04 6.70
C MET A 137 3.39 11.15 7.68
N GLU A 138 2.87 11.06 8.91
CA GLU A 138 3.13 12.06 9.96
C GLU A 138 4.60 12.00 10.42
N ASN A 139 5.15 10.81 10.55
CA ASN A 139 6.53 10.56 10.98
C ASN A 139 7.48 10.22 9.81
N GLN A 140 7.18 10.71 8.63
CA GLN A 140 7.89 10.39 7.38
C GLN A 140 9.42 10.55 7.47
N LYS A 141 9.94 11.51 8.23
CA LYS A 141 11.39 11.72 8.38
C LYS A 141 12.10 10.57 9.08
N ASP A 142 11.43 9.86 9.97
CA ASP A 142 11.99 8.73 10.69
C ASP A 142 11.77 7.43 9.92
N VAL A 143 10.63 7.27 9.31
CA VAL A 143 10.29 6.11 8.49
C VAL A 143 11.15 6.01 7.22
N ALA A 144 11.58 7.15 6.63
CA ALA A 144 12.39 7.18 5.40
C ALA A 144 13.90 6.92 5.62
N LYS A 145 14.37 6.67 6.85
CA LYS A 145 15.77 6.32 7.18
C LYS A 145 16.05 4.84 6.96
#